data_b81eb431a22b05d1ac4432bef9972cba
#
_entry.id   b81eb431a22b05d1ac4432bef9972cba
#
_cell.length_a   1.000
_cell.length_b   1.000
_cell.length_c   1.000
_cell.angle_alpha   90.00
_cell.angle_beta   90.00
_cell.angle_gamma   90.00
#
_symmetry.space_group_name_H-M   'P 1'
#
loop_
_entity.id
_entity.type
_entity.pdbx_description
1 polymer ?
#
loop_
_entity_poly.entity_id
_entity_poly.type
_entity_poly.pdbx_seq_one_letter_code
_entity_poly.pdbx_strand_id
1 'polypeptide(L)'
;MSNLAVFKNQDFGEIRTTLINNQPYFCLADVCRILDIKNVNDCKDRLKKDGVVNNDVIDSLGRRQVANFINESNLYKCIFQSRQPYAEKFQDWVTEEVLPEIRKTGNYSLIPKSYAETLRLYADEVECSELAEKEVQKAIREKSWIENRREATAMATASVKSKEAEK
;
A
#
# COMPACT_ATOMS: atom_id res chain seq x y z
N MET A 1 4.26 19.80 -3.09
CA MET A 1 3.64 19.11 -1.94
C MET A 1 4.23 17.72 -1.89
N SER A 2 4.94 17.38 -0.80
CA SER A 2 5.54 16.05 -0.63
C SER A 2 4.41 15.03 -0.42
N ASN A 3 4.29 14.08 -1.33
CA ASN A 3 3.31 13.00 -1.28
C ASN A 3 3.81 11.94 -0.27
N LEU A 4 3.70 12.24 1.02
CA LEU A 4 4.11 11.34 2.09
C LEU A 4 3.03 10.27 2.27
N ALA A 5 3.39 9.03 2.03
CA ALA A 5 2.55 7.87 2.30
C ALA A 5 3.12 7.10 3.51
N VAL A 6 2.24 6.47 4.28
CA VAL A 6 2.64 5.58 5.39
C VAL A 6 2.28 4.16 4.99
N PHE A 7 3.30 3.34 4.82
CA PHE A 7 3.14 1.91 4.60
C PHE A 7 3.09 1.20 5.95
N LYS A 8 2.00 0.45 6.20
CA LYS A 8 1.80 -0.32 7.43
C LYS A 8 1.92 -1.81 7.15
N ASN A 9 2.72 -2.48 7.93
CA ASN A 9 2.86 -3.93 7.91
C ASN A 9 2.74 -4.47 9.33
N GLN A 10 2.08 -5.61 9.51
CA GLN A 10 1.83 -6.20 10.83
C GLN A 10 3.12 -6.66 11.53
N ASP A 11 4.11 -7.12 10.76
CA ASP A 11 5.37 -7.67 11.29
C ASP A 11 6.43 -6.58 11.52
N PHE A 12 6.46 -5.54 10.66
CA PHE A 12 7.52 -4.52 10.65
C PHE A 12 7.06 -3.15 11.16
N GLY A 13 5.74 -2.96 11.39
CA GLY A 13 5.17 -1.70 11.81
C GLY A 13 5.00 -0.71 10.65
N GLU A 14 5.22 0.58 10.91
CA GLU A 14 4.96 1.68 9.97
C GLU A 14 6.26 2.25 9.41
N ILE A 15 6.31 2.43 8.08
CA ILE A 15 7.37 3.12 7.36
C ILE A 15 6.77 4.28 6.59
N ARG A 16 7.31 5.48 6.80
CA ARG A 16 6.99 6.65 5.99
C ARG A 16 7.73 6.56 4.66
N THR A 17 7.00 6.75 3.57
CA THR A 17 7.53 6.69 2.21
C THR A 17 7.13 7.93 1.43
N THR A 18 7.90 8.28 0.42
CA THR A 18 7.60 9.35 -0.53
C THR A 18 8.02 8.95 -1.92
N LEU A 19 7.39 9.52 -2.94
CA LEU A 19 7.79 9.33 -4.34
C LEU A 19 8.58 10.54 -4.81
N ILE A 20 9.76 10.32 -5.34
CA ILE A 20 10.61 11.33 -5.98
C ILE A 20 10.96 10.84 -7.37
N ASN A 21 10.57 11.60 -8.40
CA ASN A 21 10.74 11.19 -9.80
C ASN A 21 10.16 9.78 -10.10
N ASN A 22 9.01 9.48 -9.53
CA ASN A 22 8.34 8.19 -9.63
C ASN A 22 9.12 7.00 -9.03
N GLN A 23 10.11 7.27 -8.18
CA GLN A 23 10.85 6.24 -7.43
C GLN A 23 10.53 6.32 -5.95
N PRO A 24 10.38 5.17 -5.26
CA PRO A 24 10.08 5.15 -3.84
C PRO A 24 11.32 5.53 -3.00
N TYR A 25 11.08 6.37 -2.01
CA TYR A 25 12.05 6.72 -0.97
C TYR A 25 11.46 6.43 0.40
N PHE A 26 12.28 5.92 1.30
CA PHE A 26 11.91 5.40 2.62
C PHE A 26 12.56 6.24 3.72
N CYS A 27 11.82 6.57 4.77
CA CYS A 27 12.35 7.31 5.91
C CYS A 27 13.44 6.51 6.62
N LEU A 28 14.67 7.01 6.62
CA LEU A 28 15.83 6.32 7.18
C LEU A 28 15.66 6.01 8.68
N ALA A 29 15.06 6.92 9.44
CA ALA A 29 14.83 6.72 10.86
C ALA A 29 13.87 5.54 11.13
N ASP A 30 12.83 5.38 10.29
CA ASP A 30 11.88 4.26 10.41
C ASP A 30 12.54 2.94 10.02
N VAL A 31 13.34 2.95 8.95
CA VAL A 31 14.13 1.78 8.51
C VAL A 31 15.10 1.36 9.61
N CYS A 32 15.86 2.29 10.19
CA CYS A 32 16.79 1.98 11.27
C CYS A 32 16.08 1.44 12.51
N ARG A 33 14.91 1.99 12.86
CA ARG A 33 14.09 1.50 13.98
C ARG A 33 13.63 0.05 13.75
N ILE A 34 13.16 -0.26 12.57
CA ILE A 34 12.72 -1.61 12.21
C ILE A 34 13.91 -2.57 12.22
N LEU A 35 15.03 -2.20 11.64
CA LEU A 35 16.23 -3.04 11.56
C LEU A 35 17.08 -3.05 12.85
N ASP A 36 16.60 -2.43 13.93
CA ASP A 36 17.31 -2.25 15.22
C ASP A 36 18.73 -1.65 15.06
N ILE A 37 18.86 -0.72 14.12
CA ILE A 37 20.09 0.04 13.90
C ILE A 37 20.08 1.24 14.85
N LYS A 38 20.91 1.18 15.90
CA LYS A 38 20.93 2.17 16.98
C LYS A 38 21.47 3.55 16.53
N ASN A 39 22.45 3.56 15.64
CA ASN A 39 23.09 4.79 15.17
C ASN A 39 22.67 5.12 13.72
N VAL A 40 21.64 5.97 13.57
CA VAL A 40 21.11 6.39 12.28
C VAL A 40 22.14 7.19 11.46
N ASN A 41 22.98 8.02 12.13
CA ASN A 41 23.99 8.82 11.43
C ASN A 41 25.11 7.94 10.86
N ASP A 42 25.60 7.00 11.62
CA ASP A 42 26.60 6.03 11.17
C ASP A 42 26.04 5.16 10.01
N CYS A 43 24.78 4.76 10.10
CA CYS A 43 24.10 4.09 9.00
C CYS A 43 24.07 4.99 7.74
N LYS A 44 23.64 6.25 7.86
CA LYS A 44 23.60 7.21 6.77
C LYS A 44 24.97 7.39 6.09
N ASP A 45 26.04 7.48 6.87
CA ASP A 45 27.39 7.72 6.35
C ASP A 45 27.93 6.57 5.49
N ARG A 46 27.41 5.36 5.71
CA ARG A 46 27.74 4.16 4.91
C ARG A 46 26.93 4.03 3.63
N LEU A 47 25.85 4.82 3.49
CA LEU A 47 24.98 4.79 2.31
C LEU A 47 25.55 5.60 1.16
N LYS A 48 25.08 5.29 -0.07
CA LYS A 48 25.39 6.09 -1.24
C LYS A 48 24.71 7.46 -1.11
N LYS A 49 25.49 8.53 -1.18
CA LYS A 49 25.02 9.92 -0.98
C LYS A 49 23.99 10.36 -2.03
N ASP A 50 24.09 9.88 -3.26
CA ASP A 50 23.16 10.13 -4.37
C ASP A 50 21.77 9.54 -4.14
N GLY A 51 21.67 8.52 -3.28
CA GLY A 51 20.40 7.90 -2.88
C GLY A 51 19.85 8.38 -1.53
N VAL A 52 20.38 9.47 -0.96
CA VAL A 52 19.89 10.06 0.29
C VAL A 52 19.38 11.46 0.03
N VAL A 53 18.13 11.73 0.38
CA VAL A 53 17.49 13.04 0.23
C VAL A 53 16.91 13.52 1.55
N ASN A 54 16.86 14.83 1.74
CA ASN A 54 16.17 15.43 2.86
C ASN A 54 14.76 15.82 2.43
N ASN A 55 13.76 15.49 3.24
CA ASN A 55 12.38 15.88 3.01
C ASN A 55 11.73 16.35 4.31
N ASP A 56 10.84 17.32 4.21
CA ASP A 56 10.07 17.80 5.34
C ASP A 56 8.99 16.79 5.72
N VAL A 57 8.95 16.45 7.00
CA VAL A 57 7.91 15.61 7.59
C VAL A 57 7.22 16.36 8.72
N ILE A 58 5.96 16.05 8.95
CA ILE A 58 5.21 16.55 10.10
C ILE A 58 5.27 15.48 11.18
N ASP A 59 5.72 15.84 12.38
CA ASP A 59 5.74 14.91 13.52
C ASP A 59 4.34 14.77 14.15
N SER A 60 4.20 13.86 15.12
CA SER A 60 2.95 13.63 15.85
C SER A 60 2.41 14.85 16.61
N LEU A 61 3.24 15.86 16.82
CA LEU A 61 2.90 17.13 17.47
C LEU A 61 2.61 18.25 16.46
N GLY A 62 2.53 17.93 15.16
CA GLY A 62 2.26 18.90 14.09
C GLY A 62 3.44 19.79 13.69
N ARG A 63 4.66 19.50 14.17
CA ARG A 63 5.86 20.31 13.89
C ARG A 63 6.55 19.81 12.63
N ARG A 64 7.03 20.75 11.80
CA ARG A 64 7.88 20.40 10.66
C ARG A 64 9.26 19.99 11.13
N GLN A 65 9.72 18.84 10.66
CA GLN A 65 11.06 18.32 10.88
C GLN A 65 11.65 17.86 9.55
N VAL A 66 12.97 18.06 9.39
CA VAL A 66 13.70 17.51 8.24
C VAL A 66 14.07 16.07 8.54
N ALA A 67 13.62 15.13 7.72
CA ALA A 67 14.00 13.73 7.81
C ALA A 67 14.80 13.28 6.59
N ASN A 68 15.73 12.34 6.82
CA ASN A 68 16.46 11.71 5.72
C ASN A 68 15.62 10.59 5.12
N PHE A 69 15.52 10.58 3.80
CA PHE A 69 14.88 9.52 3.03
C PHE A 69 15.93 8.86 2.15
N ILE A 70 15.84 7.55 2.00
CA ILE A 70 16.76 6.73 1.23
C ILE A 70 16.03 6.03 0.10
N ASN A 71 16.69 5.89 -1.03
CA ASN A 71 16.18 5.13 -2.16
C ASN A 71 16.22 3.63 -1.90
N GLU A 72 15.63 2.85 -2.79
CA GLU A 72 15.52 1.39 -2.70
C GLU A 72 16.89 0.70 -2.63
N SER A 73 17.88 1.16 -3.40
CA SER A 73 19.24 0.60 -3.35
C SER A 73 19.90 0.73 -1.97
N ASN A 74 19.70 1.88 -1.32
CA ASN A 74 20.21 2.09 0.04
C ASN A 74 19.38 1.32 1.10
N LEU A 75 18.07 1.16 0.89
CA LEU A 75 17.24 0.31 1.74
C LEU A 75 17.76 -1.14 1.74
N TYR A 76 18.01 -1.71 0.57
CA TYR A 76 18.58 -3.06 0.48
C TYR A 76 19.93 -3.18 1.20
N LYS A 77 20.80 -2.17 1.11
CA LYS A 77 22.06 -2.18 1.88
C LYS A 77 21.82 -2.20 3.39
N CYS A 78 20.84 -1.47 3.90
CA CYS A 78 20.48 -1.54 5.32
C CYS A 78 19.99 -2.93 5.70
N ILE A 79 19.13 -3.54 4.88
CA ILE A 79 18.60 -4.89 5.12
C ILE A 79 19.74 -5.93 5.12
N PHE A 80 20.65 -5.87 4.14
CA PHE A 80 21.78 -6.81 4.03
C PHE A 80 22.84 -6.64 5.13
N GLN A 81 22.83 -5.54 5.87
CA GLN A 81 23.69 -5.32 7.03
C GLN A 81 23.03 -5.68 8.36
N SER A 82 21.73 -5.92 8.37
CA SER A 82 20.96 -6.22 9.56
C SER A 82 21.08 -7.71 9.94
N ARG A 83 21.10 -7.97 11.24
CA ARG A 83 21.08 -9.32 11.84
C ARG A 83 19.71 -9.66 12.44
N GLN A 84 18.68 -8.89 12.09
CA GLN A 84 17.33 -9.18 12.55
C GLN A 84 16.78 -10.42 11.82
N PRO A 85 16.07 -11.33 12.51
CA PRO A 85 15.62 -12.60 11.92
C PRO A 85 14.80 -12.45 10.64
N TYR A 86 13.98 -11.38 10.55
CA TYR A 86 13.20 -11.10 9.35
C TYR A 86 14.05 -10.50 8.20
N ALA A 87 15.14 -9.77 8.53
CA ALA A 87 16.08 -9.31 7.53
C ALA A 87 16.91 -10.47 6.98
N GLU A 88 17.31 -11.41 7.84
CA GLU A 88 17.99 -12.66 7.43
C GLU A 88 17.09 -13.49 6.51
N LYS A 89 15.82 -13.70 6.86
CA LYS A 89 14.86 -14.38 5.97
C LYS A 89 14.74 -13.73 4.60
N PHE A 90 14.73 -12.40 4.55
CA PHE A 90 14.70 -11.68 3.29
C PHE A 90 16.01 -11.88 2.49
N GLN A 91 17.15 -11.83 3.18
CA GLN A 91 18.46 -12.06 2.55
C GLN A 91 18.54 -13.46 1.96
N ASP A 92 18.13 -14.48 2.73
CA ASP A 92 18.11 -15.89 2.31
C ASP A 92 17.19 -16.06 1.09
N TRP A 93 15.97 -15.55 1.15
CA TRP A 93 15.04 -15.59 0.03
C TRP A 93 15.62 -14.96 -1.25
N VAL A 94 16.23 -13.77 -1.14
CA VAL A 94 16.83 -13.11 -2.30
C VAL A 94 18.03 -13.90 -2.84
N THR A 95 18.89 -14.43 -1.97
CA THR A 95 20.13 -15.10 -2.38
C THR A 95 19.94 -16.56 -2.78
N GLU A 96 18.98 -17.26 -2.20
CA GLU A 96 18.75 -18.68 -2.45
C GLU A 96 17.68 -18.94 -3.52
N GLU A 97 16.72 -18.01 -3.68
CA GLU A 97 15.62 -18.18 -4.61
C GLU A 97 15.66 -17.15 -5.75
N VAL A 98 15.54 -15.84 -5.44
CA VAL A 98 15.34 -14.79 -6.44
C VAL A 98 16.53 -14.67 -7.40
N LEU A 99 17.73 -14.46 -6.88
CA LEU A 99 18.93 -14.28 -7.71
C LEU A 99 19.31 -15.55 -8.49
N PRO A 100 19.28 -16.77 -7.90
CA PRO A 100 19.50 -17.98 -8.67
C PRO A 100 18.47 -18.22 -9.78
N GLU A 101 17.18 -17.89 -9.53
CA GLU A 101 16.16 -18.01 -10.57
C GLU A 101 16.41 -17.03 -11.72
N ILE A 102 16.67 -15.76 -11.43
CA ILE A 102 17.01 -14.75 -12.44
C ILE A 102 18.24 -15.20 -13.25
N ARG A 103 19.27 -15.73 -12.59
CA ARG A 103 20.47 -16.20 -13.28
C ARG A 103 20.19 -17.37 -14.22
N LYS A 104 19.25 -18.27 -13.87
CA LYS A 104 18.92 -19.47 -14.66
C LYS A 104 17.94 -19.18 -15.78
N THR A 105 16.93 -18.35 -15.53
CA THR A 105 15.76 -18.14 -16.42
C THR A 105 15.74 -16.77 -17.08
N GLY A 106 16.55 -15.82 -16.60
CA GLY A 106 16.56 -14.43 -17.04
C GLY A 106 15.50 -13.54 -16.35
N ASN A 107 14.57 -14.13 -15.60
CA ASN A 107 13.55 -13.39 -14.87
C ASN A 107 13.20 -14.06 -13.55
N TYR A 108 12.55 -13.29 -12.62
CA TYR A 108 11.88 -13.84 -11.45
C TYR A 108 10.39 -13.50 -11.57
N SER A 109 9.55 -14.50 -11.50
CA SER A 109 8.10 -14.35 -11.58
C SER A 109 7.44 -15.01 -10.39
N LEU A 110 6.53 -14.28 -9.75
CA LEU A 110 5.61 -14.81 -8.74
C LEU A 110 4.48 -15.65 -9.39
N ILE A 111 4.49 -15.74 -10.73
CA ILE A 111 3.51 -16.58 -11.44
C ILE A 111 3.81 -18.05 -11.14
N PRO A 112 2.78 -18.84 -10.79
CA PRO A 112 2.94 -20.26 -10.48
C PRO A 112 3.64 -21.02 -11.60
N LYS A 113 4.58 -21.90 -11.22
CA LYS A 113 5.40 -22.69 -12.17
C LYS A 113 4.59 -23.78 -12.91
N SER A 114 3.35 -24.05 -12.50
CA SER A 114 2.50 -25.04 -13.13
C SER A 114 1.28 -24.40 -13.79
N TYR A 115 0.92 -24.88 -14.98
CA TYR A 115 -0.29 -24.47 -15.70
C TYR A 115 -1.58 -24.68 -14.86
N ALA A 116 -1.64 -25.73 -14.07
CA ALA A 116 -2.76 -26.02 -13.18
C ALA A 116 -2.91 -24.99 -12.05
N GLU A 117 -1.80 -24.50 -11.52
CA GLU A 117 -1.78 -23.48 -10.48
C GLU A 117 -2.15 -22.10 -11.04
N THR A 118 -1.68 -21.78 -12.26
CA THR A 118 -2.10 -20.59 -13.00
C THR A 118 -3.61 -20.57 -13.24
N LEU A 119 -4.17 -21.70 -13.67
CA LEU A 119 -5.62 -21.83 -13.90
C LEU A 119 -6.42 -21.66 -12.61
N ARG A 120 -5.94 -22.15 -11.47
CA ARG A 120 -6.59 -21.94 -10.16
C ARG A 120 -6.61 -20.45 -9.78
N LEU A 121 -5.49 -19.76 -9.91
CA LEU A 121 -5.42 -18.33 -9.63
C LEU A 121 -6.35 -17.50 -10.52
N TYR A 122 -6.42 -17.81 -11.82
CA TYR A 122 -7.40 -17.18 -12.71
C TYR A 122 -8.84 -17.48 -12.31
N ALA A 123 -9.13 -18.72 -11.90
CA ALA A 123 -10.47 -19.09 -11.44
C ALA A 123 -10.86 -18.30 -10.17
N ASP A 124 -9.95 -18.19 -9.21
CA ASP A 124 -10.16 -17.43 -7.96
C ASP A 124 -10.36 -15.93 -8.24
N GLU A 125 -9.60 -15.36 -9.18
CA GLU A 125 -9.72 -13.96 -9.59
C GLU A 125 -11.04 -13.67 -10.29
N VAL A 126 -11.49 -14.57 -11.17
CA VAL A 126 -12.79 -14.46 -11.85
C VAL A 126 -13.94 -14.57 -10.85
N GLU A 127 -13.89 -15.52 -9.92
CA GLU A 127 -14.92 -15.70 -8.89
C GLU A 127 -15.00 -14.47 -7.97
N CYS A 128 -13.86 -13.90 -7.57
CA CYS A 128 -13.79 -12.67 -6.78
C CYS A 128 -14.41 -11.48 -7.54
N SER A 129 -14.12 -11.35 -8.85
CA SER A 129 -14.66 -10.31 -9.71
C SER A 129 -16.19 -10.44 -9.85
N GLU A 130 -16.70 -11.66 -10.08
CA GLU A 130 -18.14 -11.89 -10.17
C GLU A 130 -18.89 -11.59 -8.87
N LEU A 131 -18.28 -11.90 -7.71
CA LEU A 131 -18.86 -11.57 -6.41
C LEU A 131 -18.92 -10.05 -6.21
N ALA A 132 -17.85 -9.32 -6.56
CA ALA A 132 -17.83 -7.87 -6.48
C ALA A 132 -18.89 -7.22 -7.39
N GLU A 133 -19.07 -7.72 -8.62
CA GLU A 133 -20.10 -7.26 -9.53
C GLU A 133 -21.53 -7.49 -8.98
N LYS A 134 -21.78 -8.65 -8.37
CA LYS A 134 -23.07 -8.97 -7.74
C LYS A 134 -23.37 -8.01 -6.57
N GLU A 135 -22.38 -7.68 -5.76
CA GLU A 135 -22.54 -6.72 -4.66
C GLU A 135 -22.82 -5.31 -5.17
N VAL A 136 -22.11 -4.86 -6.21
CA VAL A 136 -22.36 -3.58 -6.86
C VAL A 136 -23.78 -3.52 -7.42
N GLN A 137 -24.23 -4.56 -8.12
CA GLN A 137 -25.59 -4.63 -8.68
C GLN A 137 -26.66 -4.64 -7.57
N LYS A 138 -26.40 -5.30 -6.45
CA LYS A 138 -27.29 -5.27 -5.29
C LYS A 138 -27.39 -3.86 -4.72
N ALA A 139 -26.29 -3.17 -4.53
CA ALA A 139 -26.26 -1.80 -4.03
C ALA A 139 -26.98 -0.81 -4.96
N ILE A 140 -26.85 -0.97 -6.28
CA ILE A 140 -27.58 -0.17 -7.27
C ILE A 140 -29.10 -0.37 -7.15
N ARG A 141 -29.55 -1.63 -7.01
CA ARG A 141 -30.99 -1.94 -6.83
C ARG A 141 -31.53 -1.34 -5.53
N GLU A 142 -30.81 -1.46 -4.45
CA GLU A 142 -31.21 -0.88 -3.15
C GLU A 142 -31.30 0.65 -3.23
N LYS A 143 -30.35 1.30 -3.88
CA LYS A 143 -30.36 2.74 -4.08
C LYS A 143 -31.57 3.18 -4.91
N SER A 144 -31.83 2.54 -6.03
CA SER A 144 -32.99 2.80 -6.89
C SER A 144 -34.31 2.59 -6.14
N TRP A 145 -34.42 1.55 -5.30
CA TRP A 145 -35.62 1.31 -4.48
C TRP A 145 -35.84 2.43 -3.44
N ILE A 146 -34.77 2.95 -2.83
CA ILE A 146 -34.85 4.06 -1.88
C ILE A 146 -35.28 5.35 -2.57
N GLU A 147 -34.75 5.64 -3.77
CA GLU A 147 -35.11 6.81 -4.56
C GLU A 147 -36.59 6.77 -4.96
N ASN A 148 -37.06 5.65 -5.52
CA ASN A 148 -38.46 5.46 -5.88
C ASN A 148 -39.40 5.61 -4.67
N ARG A 149 -39.02 5.13 -3.52
CA ARG A 149 -39.81 5.27 -2.28
C ARG A 149 -39.87 6.73 -1.78
N ARG A 150 -38.77 7.48 -1.92
CA ARG A 150 -38.74 8.92 -1.62
C ARG A 150 -39.63 9.74 -2.54
N GLU A 151 -39.62 9.44 -3.85
CA GLU A 151 -40.47 10.08 -4.82
C GLU A 151 -41.96 9.79 -4.54
N ALA A 152 -42.31 8.55 -4.26
CA ALA A 152 -43.66 8.15 -3.90
C ALA A 152 -44.18 8.87 -2.63
N THR A 153 -43.34 8.99 -1.63
CA THR A 153 -43.69 9.74 -0.39
C THR A 153 -43.83 11.25 -0.66
N ALA A 154 -42.98 11.83 -1.50
CA ALA A 154 -43.07 13.23 -1.88
C ALA A 154 -44.36 13.52 -2.65
N MET A 155 -44.75 12.65 -3.61
CA MET A 155 -46.02 12.77 -4.34
C MET A 155 -47.24 12.62 -3.42
N ALA A 156 -47.22 11.69 -2.48
CA ALA A 156 -48.31 11.51 -1.52
C ALA A 156 -48.47 12.74 -0.60
N THR A 157 -47.39 13.34 -0.14
CA THR A 157 -47.42 14.55 0.70
C THR A 157 -47.88 15.77 -0.10
N ALA A 158 -47.50 15.89 -1.37
CA ALA A 158 -47.97 16.96 -2.26
C ALA A 158 -49.49 16.87 -2.52
N SER A 159 -50.00 15.65 -2.76
CA SER A 159 -51.43 15.39 -2.94
C SER A 159 -52.28 15.70 -1.72
N VAL A 160 -51.79 15.48 -0.51
CA VAL A 160 -52.47 15.84 0.74
C VAL A 160 -52.53 17.35 0.90
N LYS A 161 -51.42 18.06 0.65
CA LYS A 161 -51.38 19.53 0.73
C LYS A 161 -52.29 20.23 -0.28
N SER A 162 -52.43 19.70 -1.50
CA SER A 162 -53.35 20.28 -2.49
C SER A 162 -54.83 20.13 -2.08
N LYS A 163 -55.20 19.01 -1.45
CA LYS A 163 -56.56 18.77 -0.93
C LYS A 163 -56.89 19.62 0.31
N GLU A 164 -55.92 20.03 1.08
CA GLU A 164 -56.09 20.93 2.22
C GLU A 164 -56.23 22.41 1.78
N ALA A 165 -55.64 22.78 0.66
CA ALA A 165 -55.71 24.14 0.09
C ALA A 165 -57.02 24.43 -0.66
N GLU A 166 -57.83 23.40 -1.02
CA GLU A 166 -59.15 23.52 -1.67
C GLU A 166 -60.32 23.55 -0.70
N LYS A 167 -60.06 23.49 0.61
CA LYS A 167 -61.09 23.64 1.69
C LYS A 167 -61.03 25.02 2.33
#